data_9ead990b33845dfaf2f072ceeeab83ef
#
_entry.id   9ead990b33845dfaf2f072ceeeab83ef
#
_cell.length_a   1.000
_cell.length_b   1.000
_cell.length_c   1.000
_cell.angle_alpha   90.00
_cell.angle_beta   90.00
_cell.angle_gamma   90.00
#
_symmetry.space_group_name_H-M   'P 1'
#
loop_
_entity.id
_entity.type
_entity.pdbx_description
1 polymer ?
#
loop_
_entity_poly.entity_id
_entity_poly.type
_entity_poly.pdbx_seq_one_letter_code
_entity_poly.pdbx_strand_id
1 'polypeptide(L)'
;MNLESIQEKLFERKLDLIEYFKAAFDIYKEFLKNNKLLVFLTCLLLMLITSLDILNKYLMVLVVKHREVKIAFLVIMLLILELILSVGHSFLIGYYFKKIVMGIEGTENSFEFKKFFLKMLKFIGIQYCLVTFFLVVSLELNLLHLNFIDLVLKIVLIVMFFKYFLYFETYYVRDFKIMDSIEYSHQLSKANRLRKIIPEIIFILISIVFVFIISLGISKIFGINYQIEIITTVTSIIGFVFWAIYFQVLSVSIFLNVEYDYLKNQEKGNINSDSNLDMESETIDYKNNEENDN
;
A
#
# COMPACT_ATOMS: atom_id res chain seq x y z
N MET A 1 -19.30 -16.70 3.92
CA MET A 1 -17.98 -17.24 4.32
C MET A 1 -17.52 -16.37 5.47
N ASN A 2 -17.13 -16.91 6.61
CA ASN A 2 -16.74 -16.12 7.77
C ASN A 2 -15.29 -15.66 7.58
N LEU A 3 -14.95 -14.41 7.91
CA LEU A 3 -13.59 -13.90 7.82
C LEU A 3 -12.60 -14.70 8.68
N GLU A 4 -13.08 -15.30 9.78
CA GLU A 4 -12.32 -16.24 10.62
C GLU A 4 -11.75 -17.43 9.81
N SER A 5 -12.56 -18.03 8.91
CA SER A 5 -12.10 -19.15 8.08
C SER A 5 -11.03 -18.74 7.05
N ILE A 6 -10.97 -17.45 6.68
CA ILE A 6 -9.93 -16.91 5.82
C ILE A 6 -8.66 -16.65 6.63
N GLN A 7 -8.81 -16.14 7.86
CA GLN A 7 -7.69 -15.95 8.79
C GLN A 7 -6.99 -17.29 9.06
N GLU A 8 -7.73 -18.35 9.36
CA GLU A 8 -7.19 -19.71 9.54
C GLU A 8 -6.34 -20.13 8.34
N LYS A 9 -6.87 -19.98 7.11
CA LYS A 9 -6.12 -20.33 5.88
C LYS A 9 -4.84 -19.52 5.71
N LEU A 10 -4.88 -18.22 6.01
CA LEU A 10 -3.70 -17.35 5.93
C LEU A 10 -2.63 -17.73 6.96
N PHE A 11 -3.05 -18.26 8.11
CA PHE A 11 -2.17 -18.66 9.21
C PHE A 11 -1.61 -20.08 9.06
N GLU A 12 -2.38 -21.01 8.49
CA GLU A 12 -2.01 -22.43 8.45
C GLU A 12 -0.77 -22.72 7.60
N ARG A 13 -0.69 -22.13 6.41
CA ARG A 13 0.36 -22.42 5.43
C ARG A 13 0.64 -21.28 4.45
N LYS A 14 1.76 -21.43 3.74
CA LYS A 14 2.05 -20.57 2.58
C LYS A 14 1.01 -20.81 1.49
N LEU A 15 0.43 -19.72 1.00
CA LEU A 15 -0.53 -19.77 -0.09
C LEU A 15 0.18 -19.77 -1.44
N ASP A 16 -0.42 -20.45 -2.40
CA ASP A 16 -0.04 -20.37 -3.81
C ASP A 16 -0.61 -19.12 -4.47
N LEU A 17 -0.07 -18.77 -5.65
CA LEU A 17 -0.47 -17.57 -6.40
C LEU A 17 -1.99 -17.47 -6.60
N ILE A 18 -2.62 -18.54 -7.06
CA ILE A 18 -4.08 -18.58 -7.32
C ILE A 18 -4.87 -18.46 -6.01
N GLU A 19 -4.37 -19.01 -4.93
CA GLU A 19 -4.98 -18.96 -3.62
C GLU A 19 -4.98 -17.53 -3.05
N TYR A 20 -3.90 -16.74 -3.28
CA TYR A 20 -3.89 -15.32 -2.93
C TYR A 20 -5.01 -14.55 -3.62
N PHE A 21 -5.19 -14.75 -4.93
CA PHE A 21 -6.27 -14.08 -5.67
C PHE A 21 -7.66 -14.52 -5.19
N LYS A 22 -7.86 -15.78 -4.88
CA LYS A 22 -9.13 -16.28 -4.32
C LYS A 22 -9.41 -15.70 -2.93
N ALA A 23 -8.45 -15.76 -2.01
CA ALA A 23 -8.57 -15.20 -0.68
C ALA A 23 -8.84 -13.68 -0.73
N ALA A 24 -8.08 -12.96 -1.56
CA ALA A 24 -8.29 -11.53 -1.77
C ALA A 24 -9.70 -11.23 -2.31
N PHE A 25 -10.22 -12.03 -3.23
CA PHE A 25 -11.55 -11.84 -3.79
C PHE A 25 -12.67 -12.07 -2.77
N ASP A 26 -12.52 -13.05 -1.90
CA ASP A 26 -13.49 -13.33 -0.84
C ASP A 26 -13.49 -12.22 0.22
N ILE A 27 -12.32 -11.75 0.65
CA ILE A 27 -12.17 -10.61 1.55
C ILE A 27 -12.74 -9.33 0.90
N TYR A 28 -12.45 -9.09 -0.37
CA TYR A 28 -12.92 -7.94 -1.12
C TYR A 28 -14.45 -7.86 -1.18
N LYS A 29 -15.12 -8.96 -1.47
CA LYS A 29 -16.60 -9.02 -1.47
C LYS A 29 -17.18 -8.64 -0.11
N GLU A 30 -16.64 -9.21 0.96
CA GLU A 30 -17.11 -8.95 2.32
C GLU A 30 -16.80 -7.50 2.72
N PHE A 31 -15.62 -7.01 2.37
CA PHE A 31 -15.23 -5.62 2.61
C PHE A 31 -16.17 -4.63 1.92
N LEU A 32 -16.47 -4.82 0.64
CA LEU A 32 -17.40 -3.95 -0.10
C LEU A 32 -18.81 -3.99 0.50
N LYS A 33 -19.29 -5.16 0.89
CA LYS A 33 -20.60 -5.33 1.51
C LYS A 33 -20.73 -4.52 2.81
N ASN A 34 -19.69 -4.55 3.64
CA ASN A 34 -19.70 -3.94 4.97
C ASN A 34 -19.28 -2.46 4.96
N ASN A 35 -18.65 -1.95 3.89
CA ASN A 35 -18.05 -0.62 3.84
C ASN A 35 -18.56 0.24 2.69
N LYS A 36 -19.83 0.10 2.28
CA LYS A 36 -20.42 0.81 1.12
C LYS A 36 -20.26 2.33 1.20
N LEU A 37 -20.50 2.92 2.38
CA LEU A 37 -20.35 4.36 2.59
C LEU A 37 -18.91 4.82 2.41
N LEU A 38 -17.94 4.07 2.92
CA LEU A 38 -16.52 4.39 2.79
C LEU A 38 -16.09 4.35 1.31
N VAL A 39 -16.52 3.34 0.56
CA VAL A 39 -16.26 3.22 -0.89
C VAL A 39 -16.88 4.40 -1.64
N PHE A 40 -18.12 4.75 -1.33
CA PHE A 40 -18.81 5.89 -1.94
C PHE A 40 -18.07 7.22 -1.68
N LEU A 41 -17.66 7.47 -0.44
CA LEU A 41 -16.89 8.66 -0.08
C LEU A 41 -15.53 8.72 -0.81
N THR A 42 -14.89 7.59 -1.02
CA THR A 42 -13.63 7.51 -1.79
C THR A 42 -13.86 7.86 -3.26
N CYS A 43 -14.93 7.34 -3.88
CA CYS A 43 -15.29 7.71 -5.24
C CYS A 43 -15.55 9.22 -5.36
N LEU A 44 -16.32 9.78 -4.44
CA LEU A 44 -16.64 11.21 -4.42
C LEU A 44 -15.37 12.07 -4.24
N LEU A 45 -14.47 11.68 -3.36
CA LEU A 45 -13.21 12.39 -3.14
C LEU A 45 -12.32 12.37 -4.39
N LEU A 46 -12.19 11.23 -5.06
CA LEU A 46 -11.41 11.13 -6.30
C LEU A 46 -12.05 11.91 -7.45
N MET A 47 -13.37 11.92 -7.55
CA MET A 47 -14.07 12.77 -8.52
C MET A 47 -13.78 14.26 -8.29
N LEU A 48 -13.78 14.70 -7.02
CA LEU A 48 -13.43 16.09 -6.66
C LEU A 48 -11.98 16.41 -7.03
N ILE A 49 -11.02 15.57 -6.68
CA ILE A 49 -9.60 15.77 -7.02
C ILE A 49 -9.43 15.88 -8.54
N THR A 50 -10.02 14.94 -9.31
CA THR A 50 -9.90 14.94 -10.75
C THR A 50 -10.56 16.17 -11.38
N SER A 51 -11.71 16.60 -10.86
CA SER A 51 -12.40 17.81 -11.35
C SER A 51 -11.58 19.07 -11.09
N LEU A 52 -10.90 19.16 -9.93
CA LEU A 52 -10.02 20.28 -9.61
C LEU A 52 -8.77 20.28 -10.50
N ASP A 53 -8.16 19.14 -10.76
CA ASP A 53 -6.99 19.03 -11.66
C ASP A 53 -7.35 19.52 -13.09
N ILE A 54 -8.50 19.11 -13.61
CA ILE A 54 -8.99 19.57 -14.92
C ILE A 54 -9.22 21.09 -14.90
N LEU A 55 -9.88 21.62 -13.86
CA LEU A 55 -10.12 23.03 -13.71
C LEU A 55 -8.82 23.83 -13.61
N ASN A 56 -7.86 23.37 -12.81
CA ASN A 56 -6.55 23.98 -12.67
C ASN A 56 -5.81 24.05 -13.99
N LYS A 57 -5.79 22.99 -14.79
CA LYS A 57 -5.18 22.96 -16.10
C LYS A 57 -5.80 24.00 -17.03
N TYR A 58 -7.12 24.10 -17.04
CA TYR A 58 -7.84 25.09 -17.83
C TYR A 58 -7.48 26.53 -17.41
N LEU A 59 -7.51 26.82 -16.11
CA LEU A 59 -7.20 28.15 -15.58
C LEU A 59 -5.73 28.52 -15.80
N MET A 60 -4.80 27.58 -15.72
CA MET A 60 -3.37 27.81 -16.03
C MET A 60 -3.19 28.28 -17.48
N VAL A 61 -3.90 27.70 -18.43
CA VAL A 61 -3.88 28.17 -19.83
C VAL A 61 -4.37 29.61 -19.92
N LEU A 62 -5.41 29.99 -19.19
CA LEU A 62 -5.93 31.36 -19.15
C LEU A 62 -4.94 32.33 -18.50
N VAL A 63 -4.26 31.95 -17.41
CA VAL A 63 -3.21 32.77 -16.77
C VAL A 63 -2.09 33.10 -17.75
N VAL A 64 -1.61 32.07 -18.48
CA VAL A 64 -0.53 32.25 -19.46
C VAL A 64 -0.97 33.16 -20.61
N LYS A 65 -2.23 33.02 -21.06
CA LYS A 65 -2.77 33.78 -22.18
C LYS A 65 -3.07 35.26 -21.85
N HIS A 66 -3.64 35.50 -20.65
CA HIS A 66 -4.15 36.84 -20.29
C HIS A 66 -3.29 37.59 -19.24
N ARG A 67 -2.35 36.88 -18.58
CA ARG A 67 -1.47 37.41 -17.50
C ARG A 67 -2.24 38.09 -16.36
N GLU A 68 -3.45 37.62 -16.05
CA GLU A 68 -4.27 38.19 -15.01
C GLU A 68 -3.89 37.67 -13.62
N VAL A 69 -3.48 38.56 -12.72
CA VAL A 69 -3.07 38.24 -11.35
C VAL A 69 -4.20 37.60 -10.54
N LYS A 70 -5.45 38.01 -10.78
CA LYS A 70 -6.63 37.43 -10.08
C LYS A 70 -6.83 35.94 -10.42
N ILE A 71 -6.64 35.56 -11.69
CA ILE A 71 -6.74 34.16 -12.11
C ILE A 71 -5.58 33.35 -11.53
N ALA A 72 -4.36 33.90 -11.47
CA ALA A 72 -3.19 33.26 -10.86
C ALA A 72 -3.46 32.98 -9.35
N PHE A 73 -4.05 33.93 -8.62
CA PHE A 73 -4.41 33.71 -7.23
C PHE A 73 -5.44 32.60 -7.06
N LEU A 74 -6.47 32.54 -7.92
CA LEU A 74 -7.46 31.46 -7.91
C LEU A 74 -6.81 30.09 -8.15
N VAL A 75 -5.89 29.98 -9.10
CA VAL A 75 -5.12 28.75 -9.37
C VAL A 75 -4.37 28.30 -8.12
N ILE A 76 -3.68 29.21 -7.43
CA ILE A 76 -2.95 28.87 -6.18
C ILE A 76 -3.91 28.33 -5.12
N MET A 77 -5.06 28.97 -4.93
CA MET A 77 -6.07 28.52 -3.96
C MET A 77 -6.60 27.11 -4.31
N LEU A 78 -6.85 26.83 -5.58
CA LEU A 78 -7.29 25.51 -6.03
C LEU A 78 -6.20 24.45 -5.88
N LEU A 79 -4.94 24.77 -6.13
CA LEU A 79 -3.81 23.87 -5.88
C LEU A 79 -3.68 23.51 -4.39
N ILE A 80 -3.87 24.48 -3.49
CA ILE A 80 -3.89 24.21 -2.04
C ILE A 80 -5.05 23.28 -1.68
N LEU A 81 -6.24 23.51 -2.24
CA LEU A 81 -7.40 22.65 -2.01
C LEU A 81 -7.15 21.23 -2.52
N GLU A 82 -6.59 21.08 -3.72
CA GLU A 82 -6.21 19.79 -4.31
C GLU A 82 -5.20 19.05 -3.44
N LEU A 83 -4.19 19.76 -2.89
CA LEU A 83 -3.23 19.18 -1.95
C LEU A 83 -3.92 18.67 -0.68
N ILE A 84 -4.85 19.43 -0.10
CA ILE A 84 -5.62 19.00 1.09
C ILE A 84 -6.42 17.74 0.79
N LEU A 85 -7.11 17.68 -0.35
CA LEU A 85 -7.88 16.50 -0.75
C LEU A 85 -6.98 15.30 -1.05
N SER A 86 -5.79 15.51 -1.63
CA SER A 86 -4.80 14.46 -1.86
C SER A 86 -4.25 13.88 -0.56
N VAL A 87 -4.03 14.71 0.47
CA VAL A 87 -3.70 14.26 1.83
C VAL A 87 -4.84 13.41 2.40
N GLY A 88 -6.10 13.86 2.24
CA GLY A 88 -7.29 13.10 2.63
C GLY A 88 -7.38 11.73 1.94
N HIS A 89 -7.08 11.68 0.64
CA HIS A 89 -7.04 10.42 -0.12
C HIS A 89 -5.94 9.47 0.40
N SER A 90 -4.73 9.98 0.65
CA SER A 90 -3.64 9.19 1.23
C SER A 90 -4.00 8.63 2.61
N PHE A 91 -4.72 9.41 3.42
CA PHE A 91 -5.26 8.96 4.70
C PHE A 91 -6.27 7.82 4.51
N LEU A 92 -7.18 7.92 3.54
CA LEU A 92 -8.15 6.85 3.24
C LEU A 92 -7.46 5.56 2.84
N ILE A 93 -6.40 5.62 2.02
CA ILE A 93 -5.62 4.43 1.65
C ILE A 93 -5.10 3.71 2.89
N GLY A 94 -4.44 4.42 3.81
CA GLY A 94 -3.94 3.83 5.05
C GLY A 94 -5.07 3.27 5.93
N TYR A 95 -6.21 3.95 5.98
CA TYR A 95 -7.39 3.51 6.70
C TYR A 95 -7.98 2.21 6.10
N TYR A 96 -7.99 2.07 4.78
CA TYR A 96 -8.38 0.81 4.13
C TYR A 96 -7.49 -0.36 4.58
N PHE A 97 -6.16 -0.20 4.54
CA PHE A 97 -5.23 -1.24 5.01
C PHE A 97 -5.56 -1.66 6.44
N LYS A 98 -5.68 -0.69 7.36
CA LYS A 98 -5.99 -0.97 8.77
C LYS A 98 -7.33 -1.66 8.93
N LYS A 99 -8.37 -1.19 8.25
CA LYS A 99 -9.72 -1.73 8.36
C LYS A 99 -9.85 -3.15 7.79
N ILE A 100 -9.17 -3.45 6.69
CA ILE A 100 -9.13 -4.80 6.12
C ILE A 100 -8.52 -5.77 7.14
N VAL A 101 -7.39 -5.40 7.74
CA VAL A 101 -6.71 -6.25 8.74
C VAL A 101 -7.57 -6.43 9.98
N MET A 102 -8.14 -5.35 10.52
CA MET A 102 -9.03 -5.43 11.69
C MET A 102 -10.22 -6.37 11.44
N GLY A 103 -10.79 -6.34 10.22
CA GLY A 103 -11.86 -7.25 9.85
C GLY A 103 -11.42 -8.71 9.78
N ILE A 104 -10.20 -8.98 9.33
CA ILE A 104 -9.64 -10.34 9.27
C ILE A 104 -9.25 -10.84 10.66
N GLU A 105 -8.63 -9.99 11.49
CA GLU A 105 -8.12 -10.35 12.82
C GLU A 105 -9.18 -10.21 13.94
N GLY A 106 -10.38 -9.70 13.63
CA GLY A 106 -11.45 -9.49 14.62
C GLY A 106 -11.16 -8.41 15.67
N THR A 107 -10.25 -7.47 15.37
CA THR A 107 -9.74 -6.47 16.33
C THR A 107 -10.42 -5.10 16.21
N GLU A 108 -11.61 -5.02 15.61
CA GLU A 108 -12.30 -3.73 15.35
C GLU A 108 -12.59 -2.93 16.63
N ASN A 109 -12.83 -3.60 17.77
CA ASN A 109 -13.17 -2.97 19.05
C ASN A 109 -11.98 -2.25 19.73
N SER A 110 -10.74 -2.49 19.29
CA SER A 110 -9.51 -1.91 19.85
C SER A 110 -8.99 -0.70 19.07
N PHE A 111 -9.73 -0.20 18.08
CA PHE A 111 -9.27 0.84 17.18
C PHE A 111 -9.31 2.24 17.79
N GLU A 112 -8.14 2.84 17.99
CA GLU A 112 -7.97 4.22 18.45
C GLU A 112 -7.79 5.19 17.28
N PHE A 113 -8.89 5.78 16.78
CA PHE A 113 -8.85 6.68 15.62
C PHE A 113 -7.88 7.85 15.78
N LYS A 114 -7.83 8.50 16.96
CA LYS A 114 -6.93 9.64 17.20
C LYS A 114 -5.46 9.26 17.06
N LYS A 115 -5.06 8.12 17.62
CA LYS A 115 -3.68 7.60 17.53
C LYS A 115 -3.32 7.28 16.08
N PHE A 116 -4.22 6.60 15.37
CA PHE A 116 -4.06 6.29 13.96
C PHE A 116 -3.96 7.56 13.11
N PHE A 117 -4.84 8.54 13.31
CA PHE A 117 -4.83 9.81 12.58
C PHE A 117 -3.50 10.56 12.71
N LEU A 118 -2.99 10.73 13.94
CA LEU A 118 -1.70 11.37 14.18
C LEU A 118 -0.52 10.62 13.56
N LYS A 119 -0.56 9.29 13.61
CA LYS A 119 0.42 8.43 12.97
C LYS A 119 0.43 8.63 11.45
N MET A 120 -0.74 8.62 10.83
CA MET A 120 -0.91 8.84 9.40
C MET A 120 -0.47 10.22 8.96
N LEU A 121 -0.81 11.27 9.71
CA LEU A 121 -0.42 12.65 9.39
C LEU A 121 1.11 12.81 9.35
N LYS A 122 1.82 12.23 10.33
CA LYS A 122 3.29 12.22 10.35
C LYS A 122 3.86 11.49 9.12
N PHE A 123 3.30 10.34 8.78
CA PHE A 123 3.77 9.55 7.66
C PHE A 123 3.56 10.26 6.32
N ILE A 124 2.36 10.80 6.10
CA ILE A 124 2.02 11.56 4.90
C ILE A 124 2.95 12.78 4.77
N GLY A 125 3.18 13.52 5.87
CA GLY A 125 4.10 14.65 5.89
C GLY A 125 5.52 14.26 5.43
N ILE A 126 6.06 13.17 5.98
CA ILE A 126 7.39 12.66 5.58
C ILE A 126 7.39 12.22 4.10
N GLN A 127 6.34 11.53 3.66
CA GLN A 127 6.20 11.10 2.26
C GLN A 127 6.23 12.29 1.30
N TYR A 128 5.43 13.33 1.57
CA TYR A 128 5.41 14.54 0.75
C TYR A 128 6.76 15.27 0.76
N CYS A 129 7.42 15.38 1.92
CA CYS A 129 8.77 15.98 2.01
C CYS A 129 9.79 15.20 1.17
N LEU A 130 9.78 13.87 1.25
CA LEU A 130 10.68 13.02 0.47
C LEU A 130 10.42 13.13 -1.03
N VAL A 131 9.16 13.03 -1.46
CA VAL A 131 8.79 13.16 -2.88
C VAL A 131 9.20 14.53 -3.43
N THR A 132 8.90 15.61 -2.70
CA THR A 132 9.28 16.97 -3.09
C THR A 132 10.80 17.13 -3.18
N PHE A 133 11.53 16.61 -2.19
CA PHE A 133 12.99 16.61 -2.21
C PHE A 133 13.55 15.91 -3.46
N PHE A 134 13.09 14.71 -3.77
CA PHE A 134 13.54 13.96 -4.96
C PHE A 134 13.16 14.64 -6.26
N LEU A 135 11.97 15.27 -6.34
CA LEU A 135 11.56 16.02 -7.53
C LEU A 135 12.45 17.24 -7.75
N VAL A 136 12.76 17.99 -6.69
CA VAL A 136 13.66 19.17 -6.77
C VAL A 136 15.07 18.74 -7.20
N VAL A 137 15.63 17.70 -6.55
CA VAL A 137 16.95 17.19 -6.90
C VAL A 137 17.00 16.68 -8.35
N SER A 138 15.99 15.93 -8.80
CA SER A 138 15.92 15.46 -10.19
C SER A 138 15.81 16.62 -11.18
N LEU A 139 15.05 17.66 -10.86
CA LEU A 139 14.94 18.86 -11.69
C LEU A 139 16.29 19.58 -11.81
N GLU A 140 16.98 19.81 -10.70
CA GLU A 140 18.31 20.44 -10.67
C GLU A 140 19.34 19.63 -11.45
N LEU A 141 19.38 18.31 -11.29
CA LEU A 141 20.28 17.43 -12.04
C LEU A 141 20.01 17.49 -13.55
N ASN A 142 18.75 17.56 -13.97
CA ASN A 142 18.40 17.71 -15.38
C ASN A 142 18.80 19.09 -15.92
N LEU A 143 18.61 20.18 -15.15
CA LEU A 143 19.03 21.52 -15.53
C LEU A 143 20.54 21.63 -15.65
N LEU A 144 21.31 20.90 -14.86
CA LEU A 144 22.76 20.83 -14.91
C LEU A 144 23.29 19.83 -15.96
N HIS A 145 22.39 19.21 -16.75
CA HIS A 145 22.71 18.14 -17.71
C HIS A 145 23.43 16.92 -17.11
N LEU A 146 23.21 16.66 -15.81
CA LEU A 146 23.77 15.53 -15.06
C LEU A 146 22.87 14.30 -15.13
N ASN A 147 22.36 13.96 -16.30
CA ASN A 147 21.37 12.88 -16.52
C ASN A 147 21.84 11.51 -16.02
N PHE A 148 23.16 11.25 -16.01
CA PHE A 148 23.70 10.00 -15.48
C PHE A 148 23.50 9.90 -13.96
N ILE A 149 23.71 11.00 -13.22
CA ILE A 149 23.52 11.03 -11.76
C ILE A 149 22.04 10.88 -11.42
N ASP A 150 21.14 11.52 -12.17
CA ASP A 150 19.70 11.37 -12.04
C ASP A 150 19.25 9.91 -12.27
N LEU A 151 19.81 9.25 -13.30
CA LEU A 151 19.56 7.83 -13.54
C LEU A 151 20.03 6.95 -12.38
N VAL A 152 21.22 7.18 -11.85
CA VAL A 152 21.77 6.44 -10.70
C VAL A 152 20.88 6.64 -9.47
N LEU A 153 20.43 7.87 -9.21
CA LEU A 153 19.50 8.18 -8.11
C LEU A 153 18.19 7.39 -8.23
N LYS A 154 17.60 7.35 -9.42
CA LYS A 154 16.38 6.56 -9.71
C LYS A 154 16.60 5.07 -9.48
N ILE A 155 17.74 4.52 -9.91
CA ILE A 155 18.10 3.11 -9.66
C ILE A 155 18.21 2.84 -8.16
N VAL A 156 18.88 3.71 -7.39
CA VAL A 156 18.99 3.58 -5.93
C VAL A 156 17.61 3.58 -5.28
N LEU A 157 16.71 4.47 -5.70
CA LEU A 157 15.32 4.50 -5.19
C LEU A 157 14.57 3.21 -5.49
N ILE A 158 14.71 2.64 -6.69
CA ILE A 158 14.11 1.37 -7.06
C ILE A 158 14.64 0.25 -6.16
N VAL A 159 15.96 0.17 -5.93
CA VAL A 159 16.58 -0.83 -5.06
C VAL A 159 16.08 -0.68 -3.62
N MET A 160 15.99 0.56 -3.11
CA MET A 160 15.43 0.83 -1.77
C MET A 160 13.97 0.41 -1.68
N PHE A 161 13.16 0.71 -2.69
CA PHE A 161 11.77 0.26 -2.76
C PHE A 161 11.67 -1.26 -2.67
N PHE A 162 12.46 -2.02 -3.42
CA PHE A 162 12.46 -3.49 -3.34
C PHE A 162 12.99 -4.04 -2.02
N LYS A 163 13.87 -3.31 -1.34
CA LYS A 163 14.40 -3.72 -0.04
C LYS A 163 13.38 -3.60 1.09
N TYR A 164 12.56 -2.56 1.06
CA TYR A 164 11.61 -2.23 2.13
C TYR A 164 10.14 -2.31 1.67
N PHE A 165 9.86 -3.20 0.80
CA PHE A 165 8.65 -3.20 0.02
C PHE A 165 7.36 -3.69 0.78
N LEU A 166 7.52 -4.28 1.99
CA LEU A 166 6.44 -4.51 2.94
C LEU A 166 6.26 -3.35 3.95
N TYR A 167 6.99 -2.26 3.76
CA TYR A 167 7.02 -1.14 4.71
C TYR A 167 5.66 -0.46 4.86
N PHE A 168 4.95 -0.25 3.76
CA PHE A 168 3.64 0.42 3.79
C PHE A 168 2.64 -0.39 4.61
N GLU A 169 2.50 -1.68 4.35
CA GLU A 169 1.60 -2.55 5.09
C GLU A 169 1.98 -2.63 6.56
N THR A 170 3.26 -2.85 6.85
CA THR A 170 3.76 -2.91 8.22
C THR A 170 3.41 -1.63 8.98
N TYR A 171 3.66 -0.47 8.38
CA TYR A 171 3.39 0.80 9.02
C TYR A 171 1.90 1.09 9.21
N TYR A 172 1.08 0.82 8.19
CA TYR A 172 -0.36 1.07 8.26
C TYR A 172 -1.09 0.10 9.19
N VAL A 173 -0.66 -1.15 9.22
CA VAL A 173 -1.34 -2.23 9.93
C VAL A 173 -0.91 -2.30 11.40
N ARG A 174 0.40 -2.29 11.65
CA ARG A 174 0.97 -2.50 12.99
C ARG A 174 1.25 -1.17 13.70
N ASP A 175 1.20 -1.18 15.03
CA ASP A 175 1.42 0.03 15.86
C ASP A 175 2.90 0.34 16.08
N PHE A 176 3.72 0.12 15.06
CA PHE A 176 5.15 0.41 15.08
C PHE A 176 5.46 1.88 14.80
N LYS A 177 6.61 2.36 15.31
CA LYS A 177 7.22 3.61 14.87
C LYS A 177 7.81 3.43 13.47
N ILE A 178 8.20 4.54 12.82
CA ILE A 178 8.72 4.54 11.45
C ILE A 178 9.96 3.62 11.32
N MET A 179 10.92 3.75 12.22
CA MET A 179 12.16 2.95 12.17
C MET A 179 11.90 1.47 12.45
N ASP A 180 11.08 1.16 13.45
CA ASP A 180 10.70 -0.21 13.79
C ASP A 180 9.95 -0.89 12.61
N SER A 181 9.11 -0.12 11.90
CA SER A 181 8.41 -0.60 10.70
C SER A 181 9.37 -0.90 9.54
N ILE A 182 10.43 -0.10 9.38
CA ILE A 182 11.48 -0.32 8.37
C ILE A 182 12.23 -1.62 8.68
N GLU A 183 12.66 -1.79 9.92
CA GLU A 183 13.38 -2.97 10.36
C GLU A 183 12.54 -4.23 10.23
N TYR A 184 11.31 -4.20 10.74
CA TYR A 184 10.38 -5.33 10.65
C TYR A 184 10.04 -5.68 9.19
N SER A 185 9.78 -4.68 8.34
CA SER A 185 9.57 -4.87 6.90
C SER A 185 10.78 -5.54 6.23
N HIS A 186 12.00 -5.14 6.62
CA HIS A 186 13.22 -5.76 6.10
C HIS A 186 13.33 -7.23 6.47
N GLN A 187 13.03 -7.58 7.73
CA GLN A 187 13.04 -8.96 8.22
C GLN A 187 12.01 -9.81 7.46
N LEU A 188 10.76 -9.33 7.33
CA LEU A 188 9.71 -10.00 6.57
C LEU A 188 10.07 -10.19 5.09
N SER A 189 10.69 -9.17 4.49
CA SER A 189 11.02 -9.18 3.05
C SER A 189 12.16 -10.13 2.70
N LYS A 190 13.08 -10.43 3.63
CA LYS A 190 14.35 -11.14 3.36
C LYS A 190 14.16 -12.47 2.60
N ALA A 191 13.12 -13.24 2.93
CA ALA A 191 12.84 -14.53 2.30
C ALA A 191 11.55 -14.54 1.45
N ASN A 192 10.78 -13.45 1.43
CA ASN A 192 9.41 -13.44 0.93
C ASN A 192 9.16 -12.43 -0.21
N ARG A 193 10.20 -11.81 -0.77
CA ARG A 193 10.04 -10.76 -1.80
C ARG A 193 9.22 -11.22 -3.00
N LEU A 194 9.53 -12.39 -3.54
CA LEU A 194 8.83 -12.92 -4.72
C LEU A 194 7.36 -13.26 -4.43
N ARG A 195 7.02 -13.64 -3.19
CA ARG A 195 5.64 -13.94 -2.78
C ARG A 195 4.70 -12.73 -2.91
N LYS A 196 5.23 -11.53 -2.77
CA LYS A 196 4.46 -10.30 -2.96
C LYS A 196 4.62 -9.75 -4.39
N ILE A 197 5.85 -9.64 -4.90
CA ILE A 197 6.14 -9.02 -6.20
C ILE A 197 5.40 -9.73 -7.33
N ILE A 198 5.40 -11.05 -7.37
CA ILE A 198 4.79 -11.81 -8.47
C ILE A 198 3.28 -11.58 -8.55
N PRO A 199 2.47 -11.75 -7.48
CA PRO A 199 1.04 -11.48 -7.55
C PRO A 199 0.72 -10.03 -7.90
N GLU A 200 1.47 -9.05 -7.36
CA GLU A 200 1.24 -7.63 -7.64
C GLU A 200 1.57 -7.25 -9.09
N ILE A 201 2.68 -7.77 -9.63
CA ILE A 201 3.02 -7.54 -11.06
C ILE A 201 1.95 -8.16 -11.95
N ILE A 202 1.53 -9.40 -11.69
CA ILE A 202 0.48 -10.06 -12.48
C ILE A 202 -0.81 -9.24 -12.41
N PHE A 203 -1.18 -8.75 -11.23
CA PHE A 203 -2.35 -7.89 -11.07
C PHE A 203 -2.23 -6.60 -11.88
N ILE A 204 -1.08 -5.92 -11.84
CA ILE A 204 -0.82 -4.69 -12.61
C ILE A 204 -0.91 -4.98 -14.11
N LEU A 205 -0.33 -6.07 -14.60
CA LEU A 205 -0.41 -6.45 -16.02
C LEU A 205 -1.86 -6.70 -16.46
N ILE A 206 -2.64 -7.44 -15.65
CA ILE A 206 -4.07 -7.66 -15.90
C ILE A 206 -4.80 -6.30 -15.92
N SER A 207 -4.46 -5.39 -15.01
CA SER A 207 -5.04 -4.04 -14.95
C SER A 207 -4.81 -3.25 -16.23
N ILE A 208 -3.58 -3.23 -16.72
CA ILE A 208 -3.19 -2.51 -17.95
C ILE A 208 -3.97 -3.07 -19.15
N VAL A 209 -4.03 -4.39 -19.28
CA VAL A 209 -4.78 -5.04 -20.37
C VAL A 209 -6.28 -4.71 -20.28
N PHE A 210 -6.84 -4.75 -19.07
CA PHE A 210 -8.26 -4.44 -18.85
C PHE A 210 -8.60 -2.99 -19.21
N VAL A 211 -7.81 -2.02 -18.76
CA VAL A 211 -7.98 -0.59 -19.09
C VAL A 211 -7.84 -0.37 -20.60
N PHE A 212 -6.88 -1.04 -21.25
CA PHE A 212 -6.68 -0.94 -22.69
C PHE A 212 -7.89 -1.46 -23.47
N ILE A 213 -8.44 -2.62 -23.10
CA ILE A 213 -9.65 -3.21 -23.74
C ILE A 213 -10.87 -2.29 -23.56
N ILE A 214 -11.08 -1.76 -22.37
CA ILE A 214 -12.18 -0.83 -22.09
C ILE A 214 -12.03 0.43 -22.94
N SER A 215 -10.85 1.05 -22.97
CA SER A 215 -10.58 2.26 -23.75
C SER A 215 -10.86 2.05 -25.25
N LEU A 216 -10.43 0.91 -25.81
CA LEU A 216 -10.71 0.55 -27.19
C LEU A 216 -12.22 0.32 -27.44
N GLY A 217 -12.90 -0.34 -26.50
CA GLY A 217 -14.34 -0.60 -26.60
C GLY A 217 -15.15 0.71 -26.61
N ILE A 218 -14.83 1.61 -25.69
CA ILE A 218 -15.51 2.91 -25.57
C ILE A 218 -15.27 3.77 -26.81
N SER A 219 -14.03 3.87 -27.30
CA SER A 219 -13.71 4.67 -28.49
C SER A 219 -14.41 4.17 -29.76
N LYS A 220 -14.65 2.86 -29.89
CA LYS A 220 -15.37 2.28 -31.00
C LYS A 220 -16.89 2.51 -30.96
N ILE A 221 -17.48 2.48 -29.76
CA ILE A 221 -18.96 2.54 -29.61
C ILE A 221 -19.47 3.98 -29.72
N PHE A 222 -18.71 4.94 -29.21
CA PHE A 222 -19.24 6.28 -28.96
C PHE A 222 -18.68 7.40 -29.86
N GLY A 223 -17.58 7.18 -30.60
CA GLY A 223 -16.93 8.28 -31.34
C GLY A 223 -16.36 9.34 -30.36
N ILE A 224 -15.75 10.40 -30.90
CA ILE A 224 -15.14 11.46 -30.05
C ILE A 224 -16.14 12.61 -29.88
N ASN A 225 -17.01 12.54 -28.86
CA ASN A 225 -17.89 13.63 -28.46
C ASN A 225 -17.64 14.03 -27.02
N TYR A 226 -17.66 15.33 -26.70
CA TYR A 226 -17.33 15.90 -25.38
C TYR A 226 -18.15 15.33 -24.20
N GLN A 227 -19.43 15.02 -24.41
CA GLN A 227 -20.28 14.40 -23.38
C GLN A 227 -19.84 12.99 -23.03
N ILE A 228 -19.26 12.28 -23.97
CA ILE A 228 -18.75 10.92 -23.83
C ILE A 228 -17.45 10.94 -23.04
N GLU A 229 -16.64 11.96 -23.19
CA GLU A 229 -15.39 12.14 -22.42
C GLU A 229 -15.68 12.26 -20.91
N ILE A 230 -16.73 13.00 -20.54
CA ILE A 230 -17.15 13.12 -19.12
C ILE A 230 -17.64 11.77 -18.57
N ILE A 231 -18.53 11.08 -19.30
CA ILE A 231 -19.06 9.78 -18.87
C ILE A 231 -17.93 8.75 -18.74
N THR A 232 -16.99 8.75 -19.68
CA THR A 232 -15.83 7.87 -19.69
C THR A 232 -14.92 8.15 -18.50
N THR A 233 -14.69 9.41 -18.19
CA THR A 233 -13.87 9.82 -17.03
C THR A 233 -14.52 9.38 -15.73
N VAL A 234 -15.81 9.62 -15.53
CA VAL A 234 -16.55 9.21 -14.33
C VAL A 234 -16.53 7.69 -14.17
N THR A 235 -16.83 6.95 -15.25
CA THR A 235 -16.83 5.48 -15.22
C THR A 235 -15.44 4.93 -14.94
N SER A 236 -14.38 5.55 -15.48
CA SER A 236 -13.00 5.17 -15.24
C SER A 236 -12.59 5.40 -13.79
N ILE A 237 -13.01 6.51 -13.17
CA ILE A 237 -12.73 6.78 -11.74
C ILE A 237 -13.41 5.74 -10.87
N ILE A 238 -14.69 5.44 -11.11
CA ILE A 238 -15.40 4.42 -10.34
C ILE A 238 -14.71 3.06 -10.47
N GLY A 239 -14.41 2.64 -11.72
CA GLY A 239 -13.71 1.40 -11.99
C GLY A 239 -12.34 1.35 -11.30
N PHE A 240 -11.59 2.46 -11.34
CA PHE A 240 -10.29 2.57 -10.67
C PHE A 240 -10.40 2.41 -9.14
N VAL A 241 -11.40 3.00 -8.49
CA VAL A 241 -11.60 2.84 -7.04
C VAL A 241 -11.83 1.39 -6.67
N PHE A 242 -12.73 0.69 -7.35
CA PHE A 242 -12.99 -0.73 -7.09
C PHE A 242 -11.75 -1.58 -7.30
N TRP A 243 -10.98 -1.28 -8.35
CA TRP A 243 -9.73 -1.97 -8.67
C TRP A 243 -8.62 -1.71 -7.65
N ALA A 244 -8.47 -0.45 -7.22
CA ALA A 244 -7.51 -0.06 -6.19
C ALA A 244 -7.82 -0.71 -4.84
N ILE A 245 -9.09 -0.81 -4.45
CA ILE A 245 -9.51 -1.51 -3.23
C ILE A 245 -9.14 -3.00 -3.31
N TYR A 246 -9.40 -3.65 -4.45
CA TYR A 246 -9.00 -5.05 -4.63
C TYR A 246 -7.47 -5.23 -4.52
N PHE A 247 -6.69 -4.33 -5.10
CA PHE A 247 -5.23 -4.35 -4.98
C PHE A 247 -4.78 -4.22 -3.52
N GLN A 248 -5.39 -3.33 -2.75
CA GLN A 248 -5.08 -3.19 -1.33
C GLN A 248 -5.43 -4.45 -0.54
N VAL A 249 -6.58 -5.08 -0.82
CA VAL A 249 -6.96 -6.36 -0.21
C VAL A 249 -5.96 -7.46 -0.56
N LEU A 250 -5.53 -7.54 -1.81
CA LEU A 250 -4.51 -8.50 -2.25
C LEU A 250 -3.19 -8.28 -1.51
N SER A 251 -2.71 -7.03 -1.45
CA SER A 251 -1.47 -6.67 -0.76
C SER A 251 -1.52 -7.01 0.75
N VAL A 252 -2.64 -6.70 1.42
CA VAL A 252 -2.87 -7.07 2.83
C VAL A 252 -2.89 -8.58 3.02
N SER A 253 -3.57 -9.31 2.15
CA SER A 253 -3.65 -10.78 2.26
C SER A 253 -2.27 -11.44 2.16
N ILE A 254 -1.44 -10.94 1.25
CA ILE A 254 -0.05 -11.39 1.11
C ILE A 254 0.77 -11.02 2.34
N PHE A 255 0.64 -9.77 2.82
CA PHE A 255 1.35 -9.30 4.01
C PHE A 255 1.05 -10.17 5.23
N LEU A 256 -0.22 -10.41 5.53
CA LEU A 256 -0.64 -11.23 6.67
C LEU A 256 -0.13 -12.67 6.56
N ASN A 257 -0.22 -13.30 5.38
CA ASN A 257 0.28 -14.65 5.19
C ASN A 257 1.81 -14.73 5.34
N VAL A 258 2.56 -13.71 4.90
CA VAL A 258 4.01 -13.62 5.10
C VAL A 258 4.35 -13.41 6.57
N GLU A 259 3.63 -12.53 7.25
CA GLU A 259 3.84 -12.23 8.67
C GLU A 259 3.55 -13.42 9.55
N TYR A 260 2.43 -14.11 9.35
CA TYR A 260 2.05 -15.30 10.11
C TYR A 260 3.05 -16.45 9.92
N ASP A 261 3.54 -16.65 8.69
CA ASP A 261 4.58 -17.63 8.40
C ASP A 261 5.91 -17.29 9.11
N TYR A 262 6.28 -16.00 9.15
CA TYR A 262 7.44 -15.51 9.86
C TYR A 262 7.34 -15.74 11.38
N LEU A 263 6.22 -15.38 12.01
CA LEU A 263 5.99 -15.56 13.43
C LEU A 263 6.01 -17.03 13.83
N LYS A 264 5.36 -17.90 13.05
CA LYS A 264 5.35 -19.35 13.27
C LYS A 264 6.75 -19.97 13.19
N ASN A 265 7.61 -19.46 12.33
CA ASN A 265 9.00 -19.94 12.23
C ASN A 265 9.85 -19.44 13.39
N GLN A 266 9.60 -18.26 13.93
CA GLN A 266 10.27 -17.77 15.13
C GLN A 266 9.91 -18.60 16.38
N GLU A 267 8.63 -18.94 16.56
CA GLU A 267 8.19 -19.79 17.66
C GLU A 267 8.87 -21.16 17.63
N LYS A 268 8.96 -21.78 16.45
CA LYS A 268 9.67 -23.08 16.30
C LYS A 268 11.17 -22.97 16.57
N GLY A 269 11.79 -21.87 16.19
CA GLY A 269 13.21 -21.61 16.45
C GLY A 269 13.50 -21.49 17.94
N ASN A 270 12.63 -20.79 18.68
CA ASN A 270 12.77 -20.64 20.14
C ASN A 270 12.58 -21.98 20.88
N ILE A 271 11.57 -22.77 20.51
CA ILE A 271 11.33 -24.09 21.12
C ILE A 271 12.53 -25.00 20.93
N ASN A 272 13.17 -25.00 19.75
CA ASN A 272 14.35 -25.81 19.49
C ASN A 272 15.61 -25.33 20.25
N SER A 273 15.74 -24.00 20.50
CA SER A 273 16.84 -23.47 21.31
C SER A 273 16.68 -23.80 22.79
N ASP A 274 15.49 -23.74 23.33
CA ASP A 274 15.20 -24.09 24.72
C ASP A 274 15.38 -25.59 24.96
N SER A 275 14.93 -26.44 24.03
CA SER A 275 15.15 -27.90 24.14
C SER A 275 16.62 -28.32 24.03
N ASN A 276 17.47 -27.56 23.34
CA ASN A 276 18.91 -27.81 23.32
C ASN A 276 19.61 -27.36 24.59
N LEU A 277 19.15 -26.31 25.27
CA LEU A 277 19.66 -25.86 26.57
C LEU A 277 19.31 -26.87 27.64
N ASP A 278 18.13 -27.46 27.63
CA ASP A 278 17.74 -28.50 28.59
C ASP A 278 18.55 -29.79 28.39
N MET A 279 18.85 -30.17 27.11
CA MET A 279 19.73 -31.33 26.85
C MET A 279 21.21 -31.10 27.24
N GLU A 280 21.72 -29.88 27.08
CA GLU A 280 23.08 -29.54 27.57
C GLU A 280 23.17 -29.54 29.09
N SER A 281 22.13 -29.09 29.80
CA SER A 281 22.09 -29.11 31.27
C SER A 281 22.01 -30.53 31.84
N GLU A 282 21.20 -31.42 31.21
CA GLU A 282 21.16 -32.84 31.62
C GLU A 282 22.53 -33.59 31.36
N THR A 283 23.21 -33.27 30.25
CA THR A 283 24.50 -33.89 29.95
C THR A 283 25.62 -33.41 30.87
N ILE A 284 25.53 -32.21 31.44
CA ILE A 284 26.50 -31.68 32.41
C ILE A 284 26.29 -32.34 33.78
N ASP A 285 25.05 -32.58 34.20
CA ASP A 285 24.73 -33.28 35.45
C ASP A 285 25.17 -34.76 35.44
N TYR A 286 25.08 -35.46 34.34
CA TYR A 286 25.59 -36.84 34.20
C TYR A 286 27.11 -36.91 34.32
N LYS A 287 27.89 -35.97 33.78
CA LYS A 287 29.36 -35.94 33.87
C LYS A 287 29.87 -35.61 35.27
N ASN A 288 29.17 -34.76 36.02
CA ASN A 288 29.59 -34.41 37.38
C ASN A 288 29.30 -35.53 38.38
N ASN A 289 28.40 -36.47 38.10
CA ASN A 289 28.14 -37.62 38.97
C ASN A 289 29.11 -38.78 38.74
N GLU A 290 29.73 -38.91 37.56
CA GLU A 290 30.76 -39.94 37.31
C GLU A 290 32.18 -39.57 37.86
N GLU A 291 32.50 -38.27 38.09
CA GLU A 291 33.76 -37.85 38.68
C GLU A 291 33.79 -37.95 40.22
N ASN A 292 32.68 -38.16 40.92
CA ASN A 292 32.61 -38.26 42.35
C ASN A 292 32.63 -39.72 42.91
N ASP A 293 32.61 -40.74 42.04
CA ASP A 293 32.62 -42.14 42.44
C ASP A 293 33.98 -42.87 42.19
N ASN A 294 35.08 -42.13 41.99
CA ASN A 294 36.45 -42.64 41.91
C ASN A 294 37.30 -42.07 43.08
#